data_a6e087fba1732a1b25461e7c85999b88
#
_entry.id   a6e087fba1732a1b25461e7c85999b88
#
_cell.length_a   1.000
_cell.length_b   1.000
_cell.length_c   1.000
_cell.angle_alpha   90.00
_cell.angle_beta   90.00
_cell.angle_gamma   90.00
#
_symmetry.space_group_name_H-M   'P 1'
#
loop_
_entity.id
_entity.type
_entity.pdbx_description
1 polymer ?
#
loop_
_entity_poly.entity_id
_entity_poly.type
_entity_poly.pdbx_seq_one_letter_code
_entity_poly.pdbx_strand_id
1 'polypeptide(L)'
;NRMRIFETKRLKYQSLLKNYKDKLKITEKENKLSSYNFKTCNFDKFKKCVEEKIKVNKELYELYQDTKFRQYKWYSYINTKRSEDNMLNKIENKYSNDHIIIIGDWSIGKQMKNFISTPNIGLKRKLKERFKVYNIDEFRTSCLSHKTEDKCENLYQPDKNNKSRKLHAVLTYQMENKRIGCVNRDKNSCYNIKKIFDSYLTT
;
A
#
# COMPACT_ATOMS: atom_id res chain seq x y z
N ASN A 1 4.86 -1.90 -4.91
CA ASN A 1 4.98 -1.03 -3.73
C ASN A 1 6.41 -0.50 -3.50
N ARG A 2 7.48 -1.33 -3.59
CA ARG A 2 8.88 -0.88 -3.46
C ARG A 2 9.25 0.18 -4.50
N MET A 3 8.89 -0.04 -5.76
CA MET A 3 9.15 0.90 -6.87
C MET A 3 8.47 2.26 -6.63
N ARG A 4 7.20 2.25 -6.21
CA ARG A 4 6.48 3.47 -5.84
C ARG A 4 7.15 4.22 -4.68
N ILE A 5 7.60 3.52 -3.63
CA ILE A 5 8.31 4.15 -2.50
C ILE A 5 9.61 4.80 -2.98
N PHE A 6 10.33 4.16 -3.89
CA PHE A 6 11.55 4.68 -4.48
C PHE A 6 11.28 5.93 -5.34
N GLU A 7 10.34 5.85 -6.28
CA GLU A 7 10.00 6.95 -7.19
C GLU A 7 9.45 8.17 -6.46
N THR A 8 8.58 7.97 -5.47
CA THR A 8 8.01 9.07 -4.66
C THR A 8 9.00 9.67 -3.67
N LYS A 9 10.15 9.03 -3.49
CA LYS A 9 11.17 9.41 -2.49
C LYS A 9 10.60 9.56 -1.06
N ARG A 10 9.49 8.88 -0.78
CA ARG A 10 8.74 9.01 0.49
C ARG A 10 9.62 8.79 1.71
N LEU A 11 10.39 7.71 1.74
CA LEU A 11 11.26 7.39 2.88
C LEU A 11 12.36 8.44 3.07
N LYS A 12 12.90 9.00 1.97
CA LYS A 12 13.88 10.08 2.02
C LYS A 12 13.31 11.31 2.75
N TYR A 13 12.13 11.78 2.33
CA TYR A 13 11.54 12.98 2.95
C TYR A 13 11.05 12.73 4.36
N GLN A 14 10.57 11.52 4.68
CA GLN A 14 10.25 11.13 6.06
C GLN A 14 11.49 11.15 6.96
N SER A 15 12.62 10.61 6.50
CA SER A 15 13.89 10.65 7.23
C SER A 15 14.39 12.07 7.43
N LEU A 16 14.37 12.91 6.37
CA LEU A 16 14.78 14.31 6.47
C LEU A 16 13.92 15.11 7.46
N LEU A 17 12.59 14.90 7.44
CA LEU A 17 11.68 15.52 8.40
C LEU A 17 11.95 15.05 9.83
N LYS A 18 12.20 13.77 10.03
CA LYS A 18 12.53 13.20 11.33
C LYS A 18 13.83 13.82 11.87
N ASN A 19 14.90 13.77 11.09
CA ASN A 19 16.20 14.34 11.49
C ASN A 19 16.09 15.85 11.79
N TYR A 20 15.25 16.57 11.03
CA TYR A 20 15.03 17.99 11.27
C TYR A 20 14.24 18.27 12.55
N LYS A 21 13.20 17.46 12.84
CA LYS A 21 12.49 17.49 14.13
C LYS A 21 13.42 17.23 15.32
N ASP A 22 14.28 16.23 15.18
CA ASP A 22 15.23 15.85 16.22
C ASP A 22 16.26 16.96 16.46
N LYS A 23 16.76 17.61 15.38
CA LYS A 23 17.64 18.78 15.47
C LYS A 23 17.00 19.95 16.23
N LEU A 24 15.70 20.19 16.01
CA LEU A 24 14.95 21.26 16.68
C LEU A 24 14.36 20.81 18.04
N LYS A 25 14.67 19.61 18.52
CA LYS A 25 14.13 19.00 19.75
C LYS A 25 12.59 18.96 19.79
N ILE A 26 11.96 18.97 18.62
CA ILE A 26 10.50 18.90 18.50
C ILE A 26 9.99 17.55 19.00
N THR A 27 10.68 16.45 18.65
CA THR A 27 10.30 15.10 19.06
C THR A 27 10.28 14.95 20.59
N GLU A 28 11.22 15.57 21.29
CA GLU A 28 11.24 15.56 22.77
C GLU A 28 10.02 16.30 23.35
N LYS A 29 9.65 17.45 22.77
CA LYS A 29 8.47 18.23 23.18
C LYS A 29 7.16 17.47 22.88
N GLU A 30 7.04 16.83 21.71
CA GLU A 30 5.90 16.00 21.36
C GLU A 30 5.77 14.79 22.31
N ASN A 31 6.88 14.16 22.68
CA ASN A 31 6.90 13.01 23.59
C ASN A 31 6.46 13.36 25.01
N LYS A 32 6.68 14.60 25.49
CA LYS A 32 6.13 15.03 26.77
C LYS A 32 4.62 14.91 26.82
N LEU A 33 3.92 15.19 25.70
CA LEU A 33 2.47 15.04 25.64
C LEU A 33 2.00 13.57 25.63
N SER A 34 2.86 12.63 25.26
CA SER A 34 2.51 11.21 25.23
C SER A 34 2.31 10.61 26.64
N SER A 35 2.84 11.25 27.67
CA SER A 35 2.65 10.84 29.07
C SER A 35 1.24 11.19 29.61
N TYR A 36 0.51 12.05 28.93
CA TYR A 36 -0.83 12.47 29.33
C TYR A 36 -1.93 11.68 28.66
N ASN A 37 -2.91 11.22 29.42
CA ASN A 37 -4.07 10.52 28.88
C ASN A 37 -5.21 11.49 28.59
N PHE A 38 -5.38 11.90 27.35
CA PHE A 38 -6.45 12.78 26.88
C PHE A 38 -7.82 12.11 26.79
N LYS A 39 -7.91 10.79 27.04
CA LYS A 39 -9.17 10.01 27.04
C LYS A 39 -9.68 9.72 28.46
N THR A 40 -9.21 10.47 29.45
CA THR A 40 -9.67 10.31 30.84
C THR A 40 -11.04 10.95 31.04
N CYS A 41 -11.92 10.28 31.82
CA CYS A 41 -13.20 10.84 32.27
C CYS A 41 -13.06 11.73 33.51
N ASN A 42 -11.89 11.79 34.13
CA ASN A 42 -11.63 12.64 35.30
C ASN A 42 -11.34 14.07 34.82
N PHE A 43 -12.18 15.00 35.25
CA PHE A 43 -12.11 16.41 34.83
C PHE A 43 -10.79 17.09 35.21
N ASP A 44 -10.29 16.90 36.41
CA ASP A 44 -9.05 17.54 36.87
C ASP A 44 -7.83 17.03 36.10
N LYS A 45 -7.79 15.73 35.83
CA LYS A 45 -6.75 15.14 34.99
C LYS A 45 -6.83 15.65 33.55
N PHE A 46 -8.03 15.74 32.99
CA PHE A 46 -8.27 16.28 31.66
C PHE A 46 -7.84 17.75 31.57
N LYS A 47 -8.22 18.58 32.54
CA LYS A 47 -7.83 20.00 32.61
C LYS A 47 -6.31 20.16 32.59
N LYS A 48 -5.58 19.42 33.43
CA LYS A 48 -4.10 19.41 33.42
C LYS A 48 -3.52 19.01 32.06
N CYS A 49 -4.10 17.99 31.40
CA CYS A 49 -3.67 17.59 30.06
C CYS A 49 -3.83 18.72 29.04
N VAL A 50 -4.96 19.45 29.09
CA VAL A 50 -5.25 20.58 28.19
C VAL A 50 -4.29 21.75 28.46
N GLU A 51 -4.05 22.11 29.70
CA GLU A 51 -3.13 23.16 30.08
C GLU A 51 -1.71 22.90 29.59
N GLU A 52 -1.20 21.69 29.79
CA GLU A 52 0.12 21.28 29.30
C GLU A 52 0.17 21.25 27.77
N LYS A 53 -0.89 20.80 27.11
CA LYS A 53 -0.99 20.82 25.65
C LYS A 53 -0.95 22.25 25.10
N ILE A 54 -1.61 23.20 25.75
CA ILE A 54 -1.59 24.62 25.34
C ILE A 54 -0.17 25.18 25.43
N LYS A 55 0.55 24.92 26.54
CA LYS A 55 1.93 25.37 26.71
C LYS A 55 2.84 24.81 25.62
N VAL A 56 2.82 23.48 25.43
CA VAL A 56 3.66 22.80 24.43
C VAL A 56 3.28 23.25 23.01
N ASN A 57 1.99 23.43 22.72
CA ASN A 57 1.56 23.87 21.40
C ASN A 57 2.04 25.28 21.03
N LYS A 58 2.11 26.22 21.99
CA LYS A 58 2.67 27.56 21.75
C LYS A 58 4.13 27.45 21.29
N GLU A 59 4.94 26.66 21.98
CA GLU A 59 6.34 26.46 21.61
C GLU A 59 6.49 25.72 20.26
N LEU A 60 5.66 24.70 20.03
CA LEU A 60 5.69 23.91 18.78
C LEU A 60 5.23 24.76 17.59
N TYR A 61 4.28 25.67 17.79
CA TYR A 61 3.75 26.52 16.73
C TYR A 61 4.86 27.36 16.08
N GLU A 62 5.71 28.00 16.87
CA GLU A 62 6.85 28.78 16.35
C GLU A 62 7.85 27.92 15.59
N LEU A 63 8.19 26.73 16.14
CA LEU A 63 9.13 25.82 15.51
C LEU A 63 8.60 25.24 14.18
N TYR A 64 7.30 24.95 14.10
CA TYR A 64 6.68 24.40 12.89
C TYR A 64 6.42 25.45 11.79
N GLN A 65 6.59 26.75 12.07
CA GLN A 65 6.54 27.78 11.05
C GLN A 65 7.73 27.74 10.09
N ASP A 66 8.81 27.06 10.44
CA ASP A 66 9.98 26.93 9.56
C ASP A 66 9.57 26.39 8.19
N THR A 67 10.03 27.09 7.17
CA THR A 67 9.73 26.80 5.75
C THR A 67 10.16 25.40 5.33
N LYS A 68 11.16 24.81 5.96
CA LYS A 68 11.66 23.45 5.64
C LYS A 68 10.60 22.38 5.80
N PHE A 69 9.71 22.49 6.79
CA PHE A 69 8.60 21.54 6.96
C PHE A 69 7.67 21.56 5.75
N ARG A 70 7.36 22.76 5.25
CA ARG A 70 6.52 22.94 4.05
C ARG A 70 7.24 22.48 2.79
N GLN A 71 8.54 22.82 2.64
CA GLN A 71 9.36 22.40 1.50
C GLN A 71 9.44 20.89 1.37
N TYR A 72 9.73 20.15 2.45
CA TYR A 72 9.83 18.69 2.38
C TYR A 72 8.47 18.04 2.09
N LYS A 73 7.37 18.56 2.64
CA LYS A 73 6.02 18.10 2.30
C LYS A 73 5.70 18.38 0.83
N TRP A 74 6.05 19.57 0.35
CA TRP A 74 5.85 19.97 -1.04
C TRP A 74 6.64 19.07 -2.01
N TYR A 75 7.92 18.84 -1.75
CA TYR A 75 8.72 17.93 -2.57
C TYR A 75 8.17 16.49 -2.58
N SER A 76 7.71 16.01 -1.44
CA SER A 76 7.05 14.71 -1.36
C SER A 76 5.77 14.67 -2.21
N TYR A 77 4.96 15.72 -2.17
CA TYR A 77 3.75 15.86 -2.98
C TYR A 77 4.07 15.87 -4.48
N ILE A 78 5.00 16.72 -4.92
CA ILE A 78 5.39 16.82 -6.34
C ILE A 78 5.94 15.48 -6.87
N ASN A 79 6.82 14.82 -6.11
CA ASN A 79 7.34 13.51 -6.54
C ASN A 79 6.25 12.44 -6.59
N THR A 80 5.27 12.49 -5.69
CA THR A 80 4.12 11.58 -5.75
C THR A 80 3.30 11.82 -7.01
N LYS A 81 2.96 13.06 -7.31
CA LYS A 81 2.25 13.43 -8.54
C LYS A 81 2.98 12.96 -9.80
N ARG A 82 4.28 13.28 -9.90
CA ARG A 82 5.12 12.85 -11.05
C ARG A 82 5.16 11.33 -11.21
N SER A 83 5.29 10.59 -10.10
CA SER A 83 5.29 9.11 -10.14
C SER A 83 3.93 8.55 -10.60
N GLU A 84 2.83 9.14 -10.13
CA GLU A 84 1.48 8.76 -10.54
C GLU A 84 1.26 9.05 -12.02
N ASP A 85 1.60 10.22 -12.50
CA ASP A 85 1.48 10.61 -13.92
C ASP A 85 2.36 9.74 -14.83
N ASN A 86 3.61 9.48 -14.43
CA ASN A 86 4.50 8.57 -15.16
C ASN A 86 3.92 7.15 -15.24
N MET A 87 3.27 6.67 -14.20
CA MET A 87 2.60 5.37 -14.22
C MET A 87 1.45 5.36 -15.23
N LEU A 88 0.59 6.38 -15.21
CA LEU A 88 -0.52 6.50 -16.16
C LEU A 88 -0.02 6.59 -17.60
N ASN A 89 1.00 7.43 -17.87
CA ASN A 89 1.60 7.57 -19.18
C ASN A 89 2.21 6.23 -19.69
N LYS A 90 2.85 5.45 -18.81
CA LYS A 90 3.37 4.13 -19.18
C LYS A 90 2.25 3.15 -19.58
N ILE A 91 1.10 3.19 -18.90
CA ILE A 91 -0.04 2.35 -19.24
C ILE A 91 -0.63 2.78 -20.57
N GLU A 92 -0.85 4.08 -20.74
CA GLU A 92 -1.41 4.70 -21.94
C GLU A 92 -0.54 4.42 -23.18
N ASN A 93 0.78 4.63 -23.07
CA ASN A 93 1.72 4.37 -24.16
C ASN A 93 1.81 2.88 -24.54
N LYS A 94 1.54 1.99 -23.59
CA LYS A 94 1.60 0.54 -23.84
C LYS A 94 0.31 -0.03 -24.40
N TYR A 95 -0.82 0.49 -23.97
CA TYR A 95 -2.13 -0.14 -24.22
C TYR A 95 -3.14 0.76 -24.94
N SER A 96 -2.82 2.04 -25.22
CA SER A 96 -3.74 3.10 -25.69
C SER A 96 -4.82 3.48 -24.68
N ASN A 97 -5.69 4.45 -25.01
CA ASN A 97 -6.72 4.98 -24.08
C ASN A 97 -8.01 4.17 -24.07
N ASP A 98 -8.23 3.33 -25.09
CA ASP A 98 -9.48 2.56 -25.23
C ASP A 98 -9.52 1.28 -24.40
N HIS A 99 -8.44 1.03 -23.63
CA HIS A 99 -8.37 -0.17 -22.82
C HIS A 99 -9.21 -0.08 -21.56
N ILE A 100 -9.85 -1.20 -21.24
CA ILE A 100 -10.55 -1.41 -19.99
C ILE A 100 -9.55 -1.97 -18.96
N ILE A 101 -9.51 -1.35 -17.79
CA ILE A 101 -8.72 -1.84 -16.66
C ILE A 101 -9.63 -2.57 -15.68
N ILE A 102 -9.33 -3.83 -15.41
CA ILE A 102 -10.06 -4.65 -14.46
C ILE A 102 -9.20 -4.77 -13.19
N ILE A 103 -9.76 -4.45 -12.05
CA ILE A 103 -9.06 -4.50 -10.77
C ILE A 103 -9.89 -5.31 -9.78
N GLY A 104 -9.22 -6.20 -9.05
CA GLY A 104 -9.84 -6.93 -7.94
C GLY A 104 -10.42 -6.00 -6.87
N ASP A 105 -11.54 -6.40 -6.28
CA ASP A 105 -12.23 -5.60 -5.25
C ASP A 105 -11.65 -5.84 -3.86
N TRP A 106 -10.33 -5.67 -3.74
CA TRP A 106 -9.64 -5.75 -2.47
C TRP A 106 -9.91 -4.49 -1.63
N SER A 107 -10.34 -4.67 -0.38
CA SER A 107 -10.67 -3.58 0.54
C SER A 107 -9.66 -3.48 1.69
N ILE A 108 -9.66 -2.32 2.38
CA ILE A 108 -8.74 -1.99 3.49
C ILE A 108 -8.85 -3.01 4.64
N GLY A 109 -10.04 -3.60 4.89
CA GLY A 109 -10.25 -4.60 5.93
C GLY A 109 -9.51 -5.94 5.72
N LYS A 110 -9.01 -6.18 4.50
CA LYS A 110 -8.25 -7.38 4.14
C LYS A 110 -6.73 -7.16 4.19
N GLN A 111 -6.26 -6.05 4.76
CA GLN A 111 -4.84 -5.73 4.82
C GLN A 111 -4.11 -6.61 5.84
N MET A 112 -2.96 -7.17 5.45
CA MET A 112 -2.11 -7.93 6.36
C MET A 112 -1.55 -7.04 7.46
N LYS A 113 -1.65 -7.50 8.72
CA LYS A 113 -1.07 -6.82 9.89
C LYS A 113 0.44 -6.63 9.67
N ASN A 114 0.96 -5.44 10.00
CA ASN A 114 2.37 -5.05 9.88
C ASN A 114 2.93 -4.89 8.44
N PHE A 115 2.10 -4.94 7.40
CA PHE A 115 2.54 -4.61 6.04
C PHE A 115 2.23 -3.15 5.68
N ILE A 116 3.06 -2.58 4.80
CA ILE A 116 2.86 -1.23 4.29
C ILE A 116 1.54 -1.18 3.53
N SER A 117 0.68 -0.24 3.90
CA SER A 117 -0.61 -0.02 3.25
C SER A 117 -0.47 0.14 1.73
N THR A 118 -1.26 -0.63 0.99
CA THR A 118 -1.35 -0.49 -0.46
C THR A 118 -2.46 0.52 -0.78
N PRO A 119 -2.18 1.59 -1.51
CA PRO A 119 -3.15 2.65 -1.79
C PRO A 119 -4.15 2.24 -2.87
N ASN A 120 -4.97 1.23 -2.61
CA ASN A 120 -5.90 0.68 -3.60
C ASN A 120 -6.95 1.71 -4.05
N ILE A 121 -7.62 2.38 -3.10
CA ILE A 121 -8.64 3.40 -3.40
C ILE A 121 -8.03 4.57 -4.18
N GLY A 122 -6.87 5.07 -3.75
CA GLY A 122 -6.17 6.16 -4.43
C GLY A 122 -5.73 5.77 -5.84
N LEU A 123 -5.22 4.55 -6.02
CA LEU A 123 -4.85 4.02 -7.33
C LEU A 123 -6.04 3.89 -8.27
N LYS A 124 -7.16 3.32 -7.81
CA LYS A 124 -8.40 3.20 -8.58
C LYS A 124 -8.92 4.58 -9.04
N ARG A 125 -8.92 5.57 -8.13
CA ARG A 125 -9.32 6.94 -8.48
C ARG A 125 -8.43 7.54 -9.56
N LYS A 126 -7.13 7.35 -9.46
CA LYS A 126 -6.15 7.84 -10.45
C LYS A 126 -6.31 7.17 -11.81
N LEU A 127 -6.51 5.88 -11.84
CA LEU A 127 -6.74 5.15 -13.09
C LEU A 127 -8.04 5.60 -13.77
N LYS A 128 -9.10 5.86 -13.00
CA LYS A 128 -10.38 6.37 -13.51
C LYS A 128 -10.30 7.76 -14.15
N GLU A 129 -9.24 8.55 -13.90
CA GLU A 129 -9.03 9.84 -14.55
C GLU A 129 -8.77 9.71 -16.06
N ARG A 130 -8.22 8.57 -16.50
CA ARG A 130 -7.86 8.36 -17.92
C ARG A 130 -8.44 7.09 -18.56
N PHE A 131 -8.84 6.11 -17.75
CA PHE A 131 -9.25 4.79 -18.25
C PHE A 131 -10.62 4.38 -17.71
N LYS A 132 -11.29 3.50 -18.43
CA LYS A 132 -12.48 2.79 -17.93
C LYS A 132 -12.00 1.71 -16.93
N VAL A 133 -12.39 1.84 -15.66
CA VAL A 133 -11.94 0.94 -14.59
C VAL A 133 -13.13 0.24 -13.96
N TYR A 134 -13.13 -1.07 -13.99
CA TYR A 134 -14.14 -1.93 -13.39
C TYR A 134 -13.54 -2.72 -12.21
N ASN A 135 -14.36 -2.92 -11.19
CA ASN A 135 -14.02 -3.80 -10.07
C ASN A 135 -14.63 -5.17 -10.31
N ILE A 136 -13.88 -6.20 -9.97
CA ILE A 136 -14.34 -7.57 -10.02
C ILE A 136 -14.07 -8.26 -8.69
N ASP A 137 -14.95 -9.17 -8.29
CA ASP A 137 -14.69 -10.01 -7.12
C ASP A 137 -13.54 -10.97 -7.43
N GLU A 138 -12.51 -10.90 -6.61
CA GLU A 138 -11.31 -11.74 -6.73
C GLU A 138 -11.37 -13.02 -5.87
N PHE A 139 -12.58 -13.44 -5.45
CA PHE A 139 -12.74 -14.63 -4.64
C PHE A 139 -12.08 -15.86 -5.29
N ARG A 140 -11.18 -16.50 -4.55
CA ARG A 140 -10.40 -17.67 -4.97
C ARG A 140 -9.50 -17.53 -6.22
N THR A 141 -9.39 -16.36 -6.83
CA THR A 141 -8.56 -16.17 -8.03
C THR A 141 -7.07 -16.48 -7.81
N SER A 142 -6.59 -16.38 -6.57
CA SER A 142 -5.21 -16.72 -6.19
C SER A 142 -5.06 -18.15 -5.67
N CYS A 143 -6.13 -18.94 -5.64
CA CYS A 143 -6.14 -20.31 -5.07
C CYS A 143 -6.39 -21.40 -6.11
N LEU A 144 -7.07 -21.06 -7.20
CA LEU A 144 -7.39 -21.98 -8.28
C LEU A 144 -6.41 -21.82 -9.45
N SER A 145 -6.05 -22.91 -10.10
CA SER A 145 -5.24 -22.90 -11.32
C SER A 145 -6.06 -22.29 -12.47
N HIS A 146 -5.49 -21.31 -13.17
CA HIS A 146 -6.15 -20.77 -14.36
C HIS A 146 -6.23 -21.75 -15.53
N LYS A 147 -5.48 -22.85 -15.48
CA LYS A 147 -5.47 -23.88 -16.53
C LYS A 147 -6.43 -25.03 -16.26
N THR A 148 -6.35 -25.62 -15.05
CA THR A 148 -7.10 -26.82 -14.69
C THR A 148 -8.30 -26.54 -13.80
N GLU A 149 -8.43 -25.32 -13.27
CA GLU A 149 -9.46 -24.89 -12.32
C GLU A 149 -9.41 -25.59 -10.96
N ASP A 150 -8.45 -26.50 -10.79
CA ASP A 150 -8.20 -27.19 -9.53
C ASP A 150 -7.50 -26.28 -8.52
N LYS A 151 -7.54 -26.72 -7.26
CA LYS A 151 -6.86 -26.00 -6.17
C LYS A 151 -5.35 -26.09 -6.32
N CYS A 152 -4.71 -24.93 -6.32
CA CYS A 152 -3.25 -24.81 -6.29
C CYS A 152 -2.71 -25.00 -4.88
N GLU A 153 -1.51 -25.51 -4.79
CA GLU A 153 -0.71 -25.60 -3.58
C GLU A 153 0.43 -24.59 -3.58
N ASN A 154 0.96 -24.28 -2.40
CA ASN A 154 2.12 -23.40 -2.31
C ASN A 154 3.40 -24.22 -2.39
N LEU A 155 4.39 -23.72 -3.12
CA LEU A 155 5.72 -24.33 -3.13
C LEU A 155 6.46 -24.04 -1.83
N TYR A 156 7.06 -25.06 -1.25
CA TYR A 156 7.92 -24.95 -0.08
C TYR A 156 9.37 -25.25 -0.46
N GLN A 157 10.30 -24.48 0.03
CA GLN A 157 11.73 -24.73 -0.13
C GLN A 157 12.46 -24.70 1.22
N PRO A 158 13.50 -25.51 1.40
CA PRO A 158 14.34 -25.41 2.61
C PRO A 158 15.07 -24.06 2.64
N ASP A 159 15.09 -23.44 3.80
CA ASP A 159 15.92 -22.26 4.09
C ASP A 159 17.36 -22.69 4.41
N LYS A 160 18.27 -21.72 4.54
CA LYS A 160 19.67 -21.92 4.93
C LYS A 160 19.86 -22.79 6.18
N ASN A 161 18.83 -22.85 7.04
CA ASN A 161 18.77 -23.64 8.26
C ASN A 161 17.96 -24.94 8.11
N ASN A 162 17.76 -25.44 6.90
CA ASN A 162 16.92 -26.59 6.55
C ASN A 162 15.45 -26.51 7.05
N LYS A 163 14.96 -25.33 7.41
CA LYS A 163 13.56 -25.13 7.75
C LYS A 163 12.74 -24.93 6.49
N SER A 164 11.61 -25.64 6.37
CA SER A 164 10.68 -25.48 5.25
C SER A 164 10.10 -24.06 5.20
N ARG A 165 10.38 -23.33 4.13
CA ARG A 165 9.88 -21.97 3.90
C ARG A 165 8.92 -21.93 2.75
N LYS A 166 7.73 -21.38 2.99
CA LYS A 166 6.70 -21.15 1.97
C LYS A 166 7.12 -20.06 0.97
N LEU A 167 7.13 -20.36 -0.31
CA LEU A 167 7.31 -19.39 -1.39
C LEU A 167 5.95 -18.78 -1.80
N HIS A 168 5.62 -17.63 -1.26
CA HIS A 168 4.33 -16.99 -1.50
C HIS A 168 4.05 -16.60 -2.97
N ALA A 169 5.09 -16.38 -3.76
CA ALA A 169 4.97 -15.96 -5.15
C ALA A 169 4.77 -17.12 -6.13
N VAL A 170 4.89 -18.37 -5.68
CA VAL A 170 4.82 -19.54 -6.54
C VAL A 170 3.72 -20.49 -6.08
N LEU A 171 2.87 -20.87 -7.03
CA LEU A 171 1.85 -21.89 -6.86
C LEU A 171 2.21 -23.10 -7.71
N THR A 172 1.88 -24.29 -7.21
CA THR A 172 1.97 -25.56 -7.93
C THR A 172 0.58 -26.08 -8.23
N TYR A 173 0.41 -26.75 -9.35
CA TYR A 173 -0.83 -27.38 -9.77
C TYR A 173 -0.52 -28.69 -10.53
N GLN A 174 -1.45 -29.62 -10.52
CA GLN A 174 -1.31 -30.87 -11.29
C GLN A 174 -1.73 -30.64 -12.74
N MET A 175 -0.85 -31.01 -13.68
CA MET A 175 -1.15 -30.94 -15.10
C MET A 175 -1.88 -32.25 -15.54
N GLU A 176 -2.55 -32.22 -16.68
CA GLU A 176 -3.25 -33.37 -17.26
C GLU A 176 -2.36 -34.62 -17.42
N ASN A 177 -1.07 -34.42 -17.72
CA ASN A 177 -0.06 -35.49 -17.81
C ASN A 177 0.48 -35.95 -16.44
N LYS A 178 -0.20 -35.63 -15.35
CA LYS A 178 0.15 -35.94 -13.95
C LYS A 178 1.46 -35.31 -13.45
N ARG A 179 2.10 -34.45 -14.22
CA ARG A 179 3.28 -33.69 -13.79
C ARG A 179 2.86 -32.47 -12.96
N ILE A 180 3.76 -31.99 -12.11
CA ILE A 180 3.56 -30.77 -11.32
C ILE A 180 4.00 -29.57 -12.15
N GLY A 181 3.06 -28.67 -12.42
CA GLY A 181 3.32 -27.37 -13.01
C GLY A 181 3.54 -26.29 -11.95
N CYS A 182 4.31 -25.27 -12.30
CA CYS A 182 4.51 -24.09 -11.44
C CYS A 182 4.02 -22.84 -12.17
N VAL A 183 3.40 -21.93 -11.42
CA VAL A 183 2.94 -20.64 -11.93
C VAL A 183 3.19 -19.55 -10.90
N ASN A 184 3.48 -18.35 -11.37
CA ASN A 184 3.52 -17.19 -10.50
C ASN A 184 2.10 -16.87 -10.00
N ARG A 185 1.92 -16.70 -8.69
CA ARG A 185 0.64 -16.51 -8.04
C ARG A 185 -0.12 -15.28 -8.57
N ASP A 186 0.55 -14.13 -8.72
CA ASP A 186 -0.09 -12.91 -9.18
C ASP A 186 -0.50 -13.02 -10.65
N LYS A 187 0.34 -13.68 -11.47
CA LYS A 187 0.02 -13.96 -12.88
C LYS A 187 -1.18 -14.90 -13.01
N ASN A 188 -1.24 -15.94 -12.17
CA ASN A 188 -2.39 -16.86 -12.11
C ASN A 188 -3.69 -16.12 -11.75
N SER A 189 -3.63 -15.24 -10.73
CA SER A 189 -4.78 -14.42 -10.34
C SER A 189 -5.25 -13.52 -11.48
N CYS A 190 -4.33 -12.88 -12.21
CA CYS A 190 -4.70 -12.06 -13.37
C CYS A 190 -5.42 -12.85 -14.46
N TYR A 191 -4.99 -14.07 -14.76
CA TYR A 191 -5.68 -14.92 -15.73
C TYR A 191 -7.06 -15.38 -15.25
N ASN A 192 -7.22 -15.68 -13.95
CA ASN A 192 -8.51 -16.01 -13.39
C ASN A 192 -9.47 -14.81 -13.40
N ILE A 193 -8.99 -13.62 -13.04
CA ILE A 193 -9.76 -12.37 -13.13
C ILE A 193 -10.20 -12.13 -14.59
N LYS A 194 -9.31 -12.38 -15.56
CA LYS A 194 -9.67 -12.27 -16.97
C LYS A 194 -10.78 -13.25 -17.35
N LYS A 195 -10.67 -14.53 -16.96
CA LYS A 195 -11.73 -15.54 -17.22
C LYS A 195 -13.10 -15.12 -16.66
N ILE A 196 -13.11 -14.62 -15.41
CA ILE A 196 -14.35 -14.14 -14.79
C ILE A 196 -14.93 -12.97 -15.59
N PHE A 197 -14.09 -12.02 -16.01
CA PHE A 197 -14.54 -10.91 -16.83
C PHE A 197 -15.07 -11.35 -18.18
N ASP A 198 -14.36 -12.25 -18.87
CA ASP A 198 -14.78 -12.79 -20.17
C ASP A 198 -16.14 -13.51 -20.05
N SER A 199 -16.42 -14.20 -18.94
CA SER A 199 -17.72 -14.85 -18.73
C SER A 199 -18.88 -13.85 -18.60
N TYR A 200 -18.64 -12.65 -18.03
CA TYR A 200 -19.66 -11.60 -17.99
C TYR A 200 -19.94 -10.94 -19.35
N LEU A 201 -19.04 -11.06 -20.31
CA LEU A 201 -19.26 -10.53 -21.68
C LEU A 201 -20.04 -11.50 -22.58
N THR A 202 -20.06 -12.78 -22.21
CA THR A 202 -20.71 -13.85 -22.99
C THR A 202 -22.11 -14.20 -22.48
N THR A 203 -22.51 -13.64 -21.34
CA THR A 203 -23.86 -13.76 -20.77
C THR A 203 -24.71 -12.55 -21.16
#